data_17207a3ae9ceaf0c9fd5963951023f9e
#
_entry.id   17207a3ae9ceaf0c9fd5963951023f9e
#
_cell.length_a   1.000
_cell.length_b   1.000
_cell.length_c   1.000
_cell.angle_alpha   90.00
_cell.angle_beta   90.00
_cell.angle_gamma   90.00
#
_symmetry.space_group_name_H-M   'P 1'
#
loop_
_entity.id
_entity.type
_entity.pdbx_description
1 polymer ?
#
loop_
_entity_poly.entity_id
_entity_poly.type
_entity_poly.pdbx_seq_one_letter_code
_entity_poly.pdbx_strand_id
1 'polypeptide(L)'
;MDYVIRQLTSEDEPILWEMLYHGLSSPRKKQLPPREIVHRPEFSRYVEGWGRAGDTGFVAHHEKDGSLIGAVWLRKPIDKPHAPRELAFAVKPEHRRQGIGTALLTQLVRANPEQSTISLSFVKGKPILRLYERFGFKVVEEQPHGIVMHREV
;
A
#
# COMPACT_ATOMS: atom_id res chain seq x y z
N MET A 1 2.84 2.66 21.63
CA MET A 1 1.52 3.09 21.14
C MET A 1 0.71 1.86 20.77
N ASP A 2 -0.52 1.83 21.21
CA ASP A 2 -1.41 0.69 20.96
C ASP A 2 -2.24 0.92 19.71
N TYR A 3 -2.20 -0.03 18.79
CA TYR A 3 -2.94 0.02 17.55
C TYR A 3 -3.53 -1.35 17.22
N VAL A 4 -4.56 -1.35 16.40
CA VAL A 4 -5.24 -2.55 15.92
C VAL A 4 -5.16 -2.60 14.42
N ILE A 5 -4.84 -3.77 13.87
CA ILE A 5 -4.85 -4.00 12.43
C ILE A 5 -6.08 -4.84 12.09
N ARG A 6 -6.86 -4.37 11.09
CA ARG A 6 -8.01 -5.13 10.60
C ARG A 6 -7.96 -5.22 9.08
N GLN A 7 -8.66 -6.20 8.55
CA GLN A 7 -8.81 -6.36 7.10
C GLN A 7 -9.69 -5.25 6.54
N LEU A 8 -9.32 -4.75 5.36
CA LEU A 8 -10.15 -3.78 4.64
C LEU A 8 -11.41 -4.45 4.08
N THR A 9 -12.50 -3.71 4.08
CA THR A 9 -13.78 -4.13 3.49
C THR A 9 -14.14 -3.22 2.32
N SER A 10 -15.18 -3.60 1.56
CA SER A 10 -15.65 -2.79 0.44
C SER A 10 -16.14 -1.40 0.85
N GLU A 11 -16.40 -1.19 2.14
CA GLU A 11 -16.87 0.10 2.66
C GLU A 11 -15.71 1.06 2.99
N ASP A 12 -14.47 0.63 2.83
CA ASP A 12 -13.30 1.40 3.27
C ASP A 12 -12.72 2.33 2.20
N GLU A 13 -13.40 2.52 1.07
CA GLU A 13 -12.91 3.42 0.03
C GLU A 13 -12.54 4.82 0.55
N PRO A 14 -13.36 5.48 1.38
CA PRO A 14 -13.01 6.81 1.92
C PRO A 14 -11.69 6.81 2.69
N ILE A 15 -11.42 5.76 3.44
CA ILE A 15 -10.17 5.60 4.19
C ILE A 15 -8.98 5.55 3.23
N LEU A 16 -9.13 4.83 2.12
CA LEU A 16 -8.04 4.64 1.16
C LEU A 16 -7.71 5.93 0.41
N TRP A 17 -8.68 6.79 0.13
CA TRP A 17 -8.40 8.10 -0.45
C TRP A 17 -7.51 8.93 0.47
N GLU A 18 -7.79 8.93 1.76
CA GLU A 18 -6.98 9.63 2.74
C GLU A 18 -5.57 9.04 2.82
N MET A 19 -5.47 7.72 2.86
CA MET A 19 -4.17 7.04 2.93
C MET A 19 -3.35 7.25 1.65
N LEU A 20 -3.99 7.24 0.50
CA LEU A 20 -3.32 7.53 -0.78
C LEU A 20 -2.69 8.93 -0.74
N TYR A 21 -3.44 9.91 -0.25
CA TYR A 21 -2.91 11.26 -0.11
C TYR A 21 -1.65 11.28 0.75
N HIS A 22 -1.67 10.60 1.89
CA HIS A 22 -0.49 10.53 2.76
C HIS A 22 0.68 9.82 2.10
N GLY A 23 0.41 8.80 1.29
CA GLY A 23 1.46 8.10 0.54
C GLY A 23 2.11 8.96 -0.53
N LEU A 24 1.38 9.93 -1.09
CA LEU A 24 1.90 10.86 -2.10
C LEU A 24 2.61 12.06 -1.47
N SER A 25 2.43 12.28 -0.18
CA SER A 25 3.04 13.40 0.54
C SER A 25 4.42 12.98 1.06
N SER A 26 5.42 13.83 0.82
CA SER A 26 6.78 13.57 1.30
C SER A 26 7.10 14.51 2.46
N PRO A 27 7.66 14.01 3.57
CA PRO A 27 8.08 14.87 4.67
C PRO A 27 9.22 15.80 4.30
N ARG A 28 9.90 15.52 3.18
CA ARG A 28 11.00 16.37 2.68
C ARG A 28 10.51 17.57 1.86
N LYS A 29 9.24 17.57 1.45
CA LYS A 29 8.66 18.70 0.73
C LYS A 29 8.13 19.72 1.72
N LYS A 30 8.52 20.98 1.53
CA LYS A 30 8.06 22.09 2.37
C LYS A 30 6.57 22.38 2.20
N GLN A 31 5.99 22.00 1.07
CA GLN A 31 4.57 22.17 0.78
C GLN A 31 3.93 20.84 0.50
N LEU A 32 2.78 20.60 1.12
CA LEU A 32 1.99 19.43 0.82
C LEU A 32 1.34 19.60 -0.56
N PRO A 33 1.21 18.51 -1.35
CA PRO A 33 0.49 18.58 -2.61
C PRO A 33 -0.98 18.94 -2.36
N PRO A 34 -1.67 19.54 -3.37
CA PRO A 34 -3.12 19.78 -3.24
C PRO A 34 -3.86 18.45 -3.03
N ARG A 35 -4.96 18.50 -2.29
CA ARG A 35 -5.76 17.30 -2.01
C ARG A 35 -6.26 16.63 -3.30
N GLU A 36 -6.51 17.40 -4.33
CA GLU A 36 -7.00 16.92 -5.62
C GLU A 36 -6.02 16.01 -6.37
N ILE A 37 -4.76 15.97 -5.94
CA ILE A 37 -3.75 15.13 -6.61
C ILE A 37 -4.18 13.66 -6.68
N VAL A 38 -4.92 13.17 -5.66
CA VAL A 38 -5.35 11.77 -5.61
C VAL A 38 -6.32 11.41 -6.73
N HIS A 39 -6.99 12.40 -7.34
CA HIS A 39 -7.96 12.18 -8.41
C HIS A 39 -7.32 12.13 -9.80
N ARG A 40 -6.02 12.34 -9.91
CA ARG A 40 -5.32 12.13 -11.19
C ARG A 40 -5.35 10.64 -11.54
N PRO A 41 -5.59 10.28 -12.82
CA PRO A 41 -5.73 8.86 -13.21
C PRO A 41 -4.58 7.97 -12.79
N GLU A 42 -3.34 8.48 -12.83
CA GLU A 42 -2.17 7.69 -12.42
C GLU A 42 -2.19 7.32 -10.93
N PHE A 43 -2.97 8.03 -10.11
CA PHE A 43 -3.08 7.78 -8.68
C PHE A 43 -4.45 7.20 -8.30
N SER A 44 -5.53 7.72 -8.87
CA SER A 44 -6.89 7.29 -8.49
C SER A 44 -7.13 5.80 -8.75
N ARG A 45 -6.43 5.22 -9.71
CA ARG A 45 -6.54 3.79 -10.02
C ARG A 45 -6.25 2.88 -8.83
N TYR A 46 -5.54 3.38 -7.83
CA TYR A 46 -5.24 2.60 -6.63
C TYR A 46 -6.43 2.48 -5.69
N VAL A 47 -7.42 3.34 -5.79
CA VAL A 47 -8.55 3.42 -4.84
C VAL A 47 -9.91 3.38 -5.51
N GLU A 48 -10.07 4.07 -6.66
CA GLU A 48 -11.37 4.24 -7.29
C GLU A 48 -12.08 2.91 -7.51
N GLY A 49 -13.33 2.83 -7.06
CA GLY A 49 -14.12 1.61 -7.18
C GLY A 49 -13.66 0.48 -6.25
N TRP A 50 -13.07 0.83 -5.12
CA TRP A 50 -12.61 -0.18 -4.16
C TRP A 50 -13.72 -1.17 -3.79
N GLY A 51 -13.34 -2.43 -3.64
CA GLY A 51 -14.27 -3.52 -3.34
C GLY A 51 -14.47 -4.48 -4.49
N ARG A 52 -13.67 -4.35 -5.57
CA ARG A 52 -13.72 -5.30 -6.68
C ARG A 52 -13.13 -6.65 -6.27
N ALA A 53 -13.51 -7.70 -7.00
CA ALA A 53 -12.92 -9.00 -6.79
C ALA A 53 -11.39 -8.94 -6.88
N GLY A 54 -10.71 -9.48 -5.89
CA GLY A 54 -9.26 -9.46 -5.81
C GLY A 54 -8.66 -8.27 -5.05
N ASP A 55 -9.47 -7.27 -4.71
CA ASP A 55 -9.00 -6.19 -3.84
C ASP A 55 -8.79 -6.74 -2.43
N THR A 56 -7.63 -6.50 -1.84
CA THR A 56 -7.32 -6.98 -0.49
C THR A 56 -6.36 -6.03 0.20
N GLY A 57 -6.48 -5.93 1.49
CA GLY A 57 -5.57 -5.10 2.27
C GLY A 57 -5.92 -5.03 3.75
N PHE A 58 -5.15 -4.23 4.45
CA PHE A 58 -5.26 -4.06 5.89
C PHE A 58 -5.10 -2.60 6.27
N VAL A 59 -5.73 -2.21 7.37
CA VAL A 59 -5.66 -0.86 7.90
C VAL A 59 -5.34 -0.92 9.38
N ALA A 60 -4.51 0.02 9.85
CA ALA A 60 -4.18 0.17 11.26
C ALA A 60 -4.90 1.39 11.83
N HIS A 61 -5.54 1.21 12.97
CA HIS A 61 -6.23 2.25 13.73
C HIS A 61 -5.65 2.35 15.13
N HIS A 62 -5.66 3.55 15.68
CA HIS A 62 -5.32 3.74 17.07
C HIS A 62 -6.37 3.04 17.95
N GLU A 63 -5.90 2.25 18.91
CA GLU A 63 -6.78 1.42 19.74
C GLU A 63 -7.81 2.26 20.53
N LYS A 64 -7.40 3.41 21.07
CA LYS A 64 -8.25 4.20 21.93
C LYS A 64 -9.29 5.05 21.21
N ASP A 65 -8.88 5.77 20.16
CA ASP A 65 -9.76 6.72 19.50
C ASP A 65 -10.16 6.33 18.08
N GLY A 66 -9.66 5.21 17.58
CA GLY A 66 -10.00 4.72 16.24
C GLY A 66 -9.40 5.52 15.09
N SER A 67 -8.51 6.49 15.37
CA SER A 67 -7.91 7.30 14.32
C SER A 67 -7.04 6.46 13.39
N LEU A 68 -6.99 6.86 12.12
CA LEU A 68 -6.20 6.17 11.11
C LEU A 68 -4.71 6.35 11.34
N ILE A 69 -3.95 5.26 11.20
CA ILE A 69 -2.51 5.27 11.33
C ILE A 69 -1.84 4.97 10.01
N GLY A 70 -2.28 3.91 9.33
CA GLY A 70 -1.71 3.49 8.07
C GLY A 70 -2.55 2.43 7.39
N ALA A 71 -2.20 2.13 6.14
CA ALA A 71 -2.88 1.09 5.37
C ALA A 71 -1.95 0.51 4.32
N VAL A 72 -2.25 -0.72 3.92
CA VAL A 72 -1.56 -1.41 2.83
C VAL A 72 -2.60 -2.18 2.04
N TRP A 73 -2.52 -2.13 0.71
CA TRP A 73 -3.50 -2.84 -0.12
C TRP A 73 -2.94 -3.22 -1.47
N LEU A 74 -3.58 -4.24 -2.06
CA LEU A 74 -3.26 -4.78 -3.38
C LEU A 74 -4.48 -4.70 -4.27
N ARG A 75 -4.29 -4.36 -5.54
CA ARG A 75 -5.33 -4.36 -6.56
C ARG A 75 -4.80 -4.87 -7.89
N LYS A 76 -5.68 -5.53 -8.64
CA LYS A 76 -5.40 -5.86 -10.04
C LYS A 76 -5.65 -4.62 -10.90
N PRO A 77 -4.75 -4.29 -11.85
CA PRO A 77 -5.05 -3.25 -12.82
C PRO A 77 -6.28 -3.61 -13.64
N ILE A 78 -7.18 -2.63 -13.85
CA ILE A 78 -8.45 -2.86 -14.57
C ILE A 78 -8.20 -3.22 -16.03
N ASP A 79 -7.30 -2.49 -16.67
CA ASP A 79 -7.02 -2.59 -18.10
C ASP A 79 -6.00 -3.67 -18.46
N LYS A 80 -5.41 -4.31 -17.47
CA LYS A 80 -4.34 -5.31 -17.67
C LYS A 80 -4.55 -6.48 -16.71
N PRO A 81 -5.53 -7.38 -16.98
CA PRO A 81 -5.89 -8.44 -16.02
C PRO A 81 -4.78 -9.44 -15.73
N HIS A 82 -3.77 -9.53 -16.59
CA HIS A 82 -2.62 -10.42 -16.39
C HIS A 82 -1.41 -9.72 -15.81
N ALA A 83 -1.48 -8.41 -15.60
CA ALA A 83 -0.39 -7.68 -14.99
C ALA A 83 -0.28 -8.00 -13.49
N PRO A 84 0.90 -7.84 -12.90
CA PRO A 84 1.05 -8.04 -11.46
C PRO A 84 0.11 -7.13 -10.67
N ARG A 85 -0.33 -7.60 -9.51
CA ARG A 85 -1.11 -6.75 -8.60
C ARG A 85 -0.25 -5.58 -8.14
N GLU A 86 -0.86 -4.42 -8.06
CA GLU A 86 -0.19 -3.21 -7.62
C GLU A 86 -0.34 -3.05 -6.11
N LEU A 87 0.78 -2.80 -5.44
CA LEU A 87 0.82 -2.53 -4.00
C LEU A 87 0.74 -1.04 -3.75
N ALA A 88 -0.11 -0.66 -2.82
CA ALA A 88 -0.13 0.69 -2.27
C ALA A 88 0.07 0.60 -0.76
N PHE A 89 0.71 1.61 -0.20
CA PHE A 89 1.11 1.59 1.19
C PHE A 89 1.30 3.01 1.69
N ALA A 90 0.80 3.31 2.89
CA ALA A 90 1.03 4.59 3.52
C ALA A 90 0.92 4.48 5.03
N VAL A 91 1.77 5.21 5.74
CA VAL A 91 1.67 5.43 7.18
C VAL A 91 1.69 6.93 7.39
N LYS A 92 0.79 7.45 8.22
CA LYS A 92 0.75 8.87 8.52
C LYS A 92 2.09 9.35 9.08
N PRO A 93 2.52 10.57 8.74
CA PRO A 93 3.86 11.04 9.14
C PRO A 93 4.15 10.93 10.63
N GLU A 94 3.16 11.24 11.48
CA GLU A 94 3.32 11.21 12.93
C GLU A 94 3.49 9.81 13.50
N HIS A 95 3.22 8.79 12.71
CA HIS A 95 3.33 7.38 13.13
C HIS A 95 4.42 6.60 12.41
N ARG A 96 5.24 7.27 11.61
CA ARG A 96 6.33 6.59 10.89
C ARG A 96 7.45 6.15 11.85
N ARG A 97 8.20 5.12 11.44
CA ARG A 97 9.34 4.55 12.17
C ARG A 97 8.96 3.88 13.50
N GLN A 98 7.70 3.43 13.62
CA GLN A 98 7.23 2.70 14.81
C GLN A 98 6.94 1.23 14.53
N GLY A 99 7.38 0.72 13.37
CA GLY A 99 7.17 -0.68 13.02
C GLY A 99 5.77 -1.00 12.50
N ILE A 100 4.89 -0.02 12.37
CA ILE A 100 3.51 -0.22 11.90
C ILE A 100 3.51 -0.65 10.44
N GLY A 101 4.33 -0.02 9.60
CA GLY A 101 4.46 -0.40 8.20
C GLY A 101 4.89 -1.85 8.04
N THR A 102 5.87 -2.29 8.81
CA THR A 102 6.32 -3.68 8.80
C THR A 102 5.19 -4.62 9.22
N ALA A 103 4.44 -4.26 10.25
CA ALA A 103 3.31 -5.07 10.71
C ALA A 103 2.22 -5.19 9.65
N LEU A 104 1.87 -4.09 8.98
CA LEU A 104 0.88 -4.08 7.91
C LEU A 104 1.31 -4.95 6.73
N LEU A 105 2.54 -4.77 6.27
CA LEU A 105 3.08 -5.53 5.14
C LEU A 105 3.18 -7.02 5.47
N THR A 106 3.57 -7.36 6.69
CA THR A 106 3.62 -8.74 7.14
C THR A 106 2.23 -9.38 7.09
N GLN A 107 1.20 -8.68 7.55
CA GLN A 107 -0.18 -9.17 7.47
C GLN A 107 -0.60 -9.39 6.02
N LEU A 108 -0.28 -8.46 5.13
CA LEU A 108 -0.65 -8.59 3.73
C LEU A 108 0.01 -9.82 3.09
N VAL A 109 1.30 -10.03 3.30
CA VAL A 109 2.00 -11.16 2.73
C VAL A 109 1.46 -12.49 3.27
N ARG A 110 1.21 -12.56 4.58
CA ARG A 110 0.68 -13.77 5.22
C ARG A 110 -0.74 -14.09 4.78
N ALA A 111 -1.55 -13.07 4.54
CA ALA A 111 -2.93 -13.26 4.07
C ALA A 111 -3.02 -13.66 2.61
N ASN A 112 -1.94 -13.50 1.85
CA ASN A 112 -1.90 -13.79 0.42
C ASN A 112 -0.72 -14.72 0.10
N PRO A 113 -0.70 -15.95 0.64
CA PRO A 113 0.44 -16.84 0.48
C PRO A 113 0.70 -17.26 -0.97
N GLU A 114 -0.34 -17.20 -1.81
CA GLU A 114 -0.23 -17.55 -3.24
C GLU A 114 0.24 -16.39 -4.10
N GLN A 115 0.36 -15.19 -3.53
CA GLN A 115 0.78 -14.02 -4.28
C GLN A 115 2.26 -14.12 -4.62
N SER A 116 2.57 -14.32 -5.90
CA SER A 116 3.94 -14.52 -6.35
C SER A 116 4.58 -13.26 -6.96
N THR A 117 3.77 -12.37 -7.52
CA THR A 117 4.29 -11.20 -8.23
C THR A 117 3.56 -9.94 -7.79
N ILE A 118 4.31 -8.89 -7.49
CA ILE A 118 3.75 -7.59 -7.11
C ILE A 118 4.47 -6.47 -7.86
N SER A 119 3.76 -5.37 -8.06
CA SER A 119 4.30 -4.15 -8.65
C SER A 119 4.28 -3.02 -7.62
N LEU A 120 5.38 -2.30 -7.53
CA LEU A 120 5.57 -1.20 -6.59
C LEU A 120 5.87 0.07 -7.37
N SER A 121 4.92 1.00 -7.45
CA SER A 121 5.09 2.22 -8.26
C SER A 121 5.40 3.47 -7.45
N PHE A 122 4.92 3.59 -6.22
CA PHE A 122 5.16 4.77 -5.38
C PHE A 122 6.22 4.56 -4.34
N VAL A 123 6.63 3.35 -4.19
CA VAL A 123 7.48 3.02 -3.08
C VAL A 123 8.91 3.22 -3.52
N LYS A 124 9.43 4.39 -3.20
CA LYS A 124 10.84 4.68 -3.35
C LYS A 124 11.46 4.47 -1.99
N GLY A 125 12.02 3.31 -1.76
CA GLY A 125 12.73 3.13 -0.50
C GLY A 125 13.19 1.72 -0.29
N LYS A 126 14.45 1.63 0.10
CA LYS A 126 15.09 0.36 0.42
C LYS A 126 14.42 -0.44 1.56
N PRO A 127 13.78 0.19 2.58
CA PRO A 127 13.15 -0.59 3.64
C PRO A 127 12.05 -1.52 3.19
N ILE A 128 11.19 -1.10 2.23
CA ILE A 128 10.11 -1.95 1.73
C ILE A 128 10.68 -3.09 0.89
N LEU A 129 11.67 -2.80 0.05
CA LEU A 129 12.34 -3.82 -0.75
C LEU A 129 12.93 -4.90 0.16
N ARG A 130 13.64 -4.49 1.23
CA ARG A 130 14.23 -5.42 2.19
C ARG A 130 13.19 -6.28 2.87
N LEU A 131 12.04 -5.70 3.21
CA LEU A 131 10.97 -6.44 3.85
C LEU A 131 10.45 -7.54 2.92
N TYR A 132 10.15 -7.19 1.64
CA TYR A 132 9.69 -8.17 0.68
C TYR A 132 10.77 -9.24 0.38
N GLU A 133 12.03 -8.85 0.36
CA GLU A 133 13.12 -9.82 0.20
C GLU A 133 13.13 -10.86 1.32
N ARG A 134 12.79 -10.48 2.55
CA ARG A 134 12.70 -11.43 3.67
C ARG A 134 11.61 -12.47 3.46
N PHE A 135 10.59 -12.17 2.66
CA PHE A 135 9.53 -13.11 2.31
C PHE A 135 9.83 -13.89 1.03
N GLY A 136 11.03 -13.77 0.48
CA GLY A 136 11.46 -14.51 -0.69
C GLY A 136 11.26 -13.80 -2.02
N PHE A 137 10.78 -12.56 -2.00
CA PHE A 137 10.63 -11.78 -3.23
C PHE A 137 11.97 -11.25 -3.72
N LYS A 138 12.13 -11.22 -5.05
CA LYS A 138 13.31 -10.65 -5.72
C LYS A 138 12.86 -9.71 -6.81
N VAL A 139 13.62 -8.65 -7.03
CA VAL A 139 13.35 -7.73 -8.14
C VAL A 139 13.62 -8.45 -9.46
N VAL A 140 12.61 -8.52 -10.31
CA VAL A 140 12.72 -9.17 -11.63
C VAL A 140 12.63 -8.18 -12.77
N GLU A 141 12.12 -6.97 -12.53
CA GLU A 141 12.04 -5.93 -13.55
C GLU A 141 12.08 -4.57 -12.88
N GLU A 142 12.85 -3.66 -13.47
CA GLU A 142 12.88 -2.26 -13.09
C GLU A 142 12.24 -1.43 -14.19
N GLN A 143 11.33 -0.54 -13.81
CA GLN A 143 10.61 0.35 -14.71
C GLN A 143 10.93 1.80 -14.32
N PRO A 144 10.75 2.79 -15.22
CA PRO A 144 11.01 4.20 -14.89
C PRO A 144 10.27 4.69 -13.63
N HIS A 145 9.10 4.13 -13.36
CA HIS A 145 8.25 4.58 -12.27
C HIS A 145 7.92 3.47 -11.25
N GLY A 146 8.69 2.38 -11.25
CA GLY A 146 8.40 1.33 -10.31
C GLY A 146 9.26 0.10 -10.50
N ILE A 147 8.98 -0.92 -9.71
CA ILE A 147 9.66 -2.21 -9.78
C ILE A 147 8.65 -3.34 -9.71
N VAL A 148 9.01 -4.48 -10.28
CA VAL A 148 8.23 -5.71 -10.17
C VAL A 148 9.08 -6.71 -9.39
N MET A 149 8.47 -7.35 -8.39
CA MET A 149 9.11 -8.37 -7.58
C MET A 149 8.37 -9.69 -7.70
N HIS A 150 9.10 -10.79 -7.60
CA HIS A 150 8.57 -12.13 -7.74
C HIS A 150 9.18 -13.06 -6.71
N ARG A 151 8.38 -14.02 -6.21
CA ARG A 151 8.86 -15.13 -5.37
C ARG A 151 8.32 -16.45 -5.89
N GLU A 152 9.06 -17.52 -5.65
CA GLU A 152 8.59 -18.86 -5.88
C GLU A 152 7.55 -19.23 -4.82
N VAL A 153 6.46 -19.80 -5.25
CA VAL A 153 5.37 -20.19 -4.36
C VAL A 153 5.19 -21.70 -4.37
#